data_bf231e588b2165bbfc58a611aa44e503
#
_entry.id   bf231e588b2165bbfc58a611aa44e503
#
_cell.length_a   1.000
_cell.length_b   1.000
_cell.length_c   1.000
_cell.angle_alpha   90.00
_cell.angle_beta   90.00
_cell.angle_gamma   90.00
#
_symmetry.space_group_name_H-M   'P 1'
#
loop_
_entity.id
_entity.type
_entity.pdbx_description
1 polymer ?
#
loop_
_entity_poly.entity_id
_entity_poly.type
_entity_poly.pdbx_seq_one_letter_code
_entity_poly.pdbx_strand_id
1 'polypeptide(L)'
;MQNKKKDFTAPDPAFAPGTHHGGFTVTKTEPIPELSACAYVFRHDKSGARALWIACADTNRSFAIAFKTPPADNTGVFHILEHSVLCGSARFPVKEPFVTLLKTSMQTFLNALTFPDKTMYPVASTNVQDLENLMDVYLDAVLHPAIYHRPRIFEQEGWHLELSGAPTSAERELRYNGVVLNEMKGALSDPDEVLFE
;
A
#
# COMPACT_ATOMS: atom_id res chain seq x y z
N MET A 1 25.01 -9.69 -32.97
CA MET A 1 23.63 -10.19 -32.79
C MET A 1 22.78 -9.06 -32.27
N GLN A 2 21.90 -8.51 -33.08
CA GLN A 2 20.94 -7.50 -32.62
C GLN A 2 19.95 -8.17 -31.67
N ASN A 3 19.99 -7.77 -30.40
CA ASN A 3 18.99 -8.16 -29.41
C ASN A 3 17.65 -7.54 -29.89
N LYS A 4 16.78 -8.34 -30.55
CA LYS A 4 15.42 -7.92 -30.85
C LYS A 4 14.75 -7.60 -29.49
N LYS A 5 14.49 -6.31 -29.23
CA LYS A 5 13.66 -5.92 -28.09
C LYS A 5 12.36 -6.73 -28.19
N LYS A 6 12.02 -7.44 -27.09
CA LYS A 6 10.75 -8.19 -27.02
C LYS A 6 9.62 -7.19 -27.24
N ASP A 7 8.78 -7.43 -28.21
CA ASP A 7 7.59 -6.64 -28.45
C ASP A 7 6.51 -7.09 -27.45
N PHE A 8 6.15 -6.21 -26.52
CA PHE A 8 5.13 -6.47 -25.52
C PHE A 8 3.73 -6.02 -25.96
N THR A 9 3.57 -5.39 -27.13
CA THR A 9 2.24 -4.99 -27.64
C THR A 9 1.44 -6.18 -28.14
N ALA A 10 2.12 -7.25 -28.59
CA ALA A 10 1.45 -8.48 -28.95
C ALA A 10 1.01 -9.26 -27.70
N PRO A 11 -0.30 -9.54 -27.53
CA PRO A 11 -0.77 -10.33 -26.40
C PRO A 11 -0.13 -11.73 -26.38
N ASP A 12 0.29 -12.16 -25.18
CA ASP A 12 0.78 -13.52 -24.98
C ASP A 12 -0.43 -14.49 -24.99
N PRO A 13 -0.47 -15.50 -25.87
CA PRO A 13 -1.57 -16.47 -25.91
C PRO A 13 -1.79 -17.23 -24.59
N ALA A 14 -0.75 -17.38 -23.77
CA ALA A 14 -0.87 -18.00 -22.45
C ALA A 14 -1.82 -17.24 -21.53
N PHE A 15 -2.00 -15.92 -21.74
CA PHE A 15 -2.87 -15.05 -20.98
C PHE A 15 -4.08 -14.59 -21.79
N ALA A 16 -4.60 -15.43 -22.68
CA ALA A 16 -5.84 -15.17 -23.39
C ALA A 16 -7.04 -15.13 -22.42
N PRO A 17 -8.07 -14.31 -22.70
CA PRO A 17 -9.29 -14.30 -21.88
C PRO A 17 -9.88 -15.71 -21.69
N GLY A 18 -10.21 -16.05 -20.45
CA GLY A 18 -10.70 -17.38 -20.04
C GLY A 18 -9.60 -18.33 -19.53
N THR A 19 -8.32 -18.02 -19.68
CA THR A 19 -7.24 -18.84 -19.09
C THR A 19 -7.13 -18.65 -17.58
N HIS A 20 -6.69 -19.69 -16.85
CA HIS A 20 -6.59 -19.71 -15.40
C HIS A 20 -5.12 -19.74 -14.93
N HIS A 21 -4.78 -18.90 -13.97
CA HIS A 21 -3.44 -18.76 -13.41
C HIS A 21 -3.50 -18.54 -11.90
N GLY A 22 -3.02 -19.51 -11.09
CA GLY A 22 -2.89 -19.36 -9.63
C GLY A 22 -4.16 -18.95 -8.89
N GLY A 23 -5.35 -19.44 -9.33
CA GLY A 23 -6.65 -19.07 -8.74
C GLY A 23 -7.24 -17.77 -9.28
N PHE A 24 -6.69 -17.27 -10.39
CA PHE A 24 -7.21 -16.12 -11.13
C PHE A 24 -7.60 -16.52 -12.56
N THR A 25 -8.68 -15.94 -13.05
CA THR A 25 -9.11 -16.04 -14.45
C THR A 25 -8.78 -14.76 -15.18
N VAL A 26 -8.14 -14.85 -16.36
CA VAL A 26 -7.95 -13.69 -17.25
C VAL A 26 -9.30 -13.29 -17.81
N THR A 27 -9.71 -12.04 -17.59
CA THR A 27 -11.01 -11.53 -18.05
C THR A 27 -10.89 -10.62 -19.27
N LYS A 28 -9.75 -9.94 -19.43
CA LYS A 28 -9.48 -9.05 -20.56
C LYS A 28 -7.99 -9.00 -20.85
N THR A 29 -7.67 -8.86 -22.13
CA THR A 29 -6.31 -8.58 -22.61
C THR A 29 -6.38 -7.41 -23.57
N GLU A 30 -5.50 -6.41 -23.40
CA GLU A 30 -5.55 -5.17 -24.18
C GLU A 30 -4.13 -4.67 -24.49
N PRO A 31 -3.75 -4.55 -25.77
CA PRO A 31 -2.54 -3.87 -26.15
C PRO A 31 -2.58 -2.38 -25.80
N ILE A 32 -1.45 -1.84 -25.34
CA ILE A 32 -1.25 -0.41 -25.07
C ILE A 32 -0.06 0.06 -25.89
N PRO A 33 -0.26 0.40 -27.20
CA PRO A 33 0.81 0.74 -28.12
C PRO A 33 1.65 1.94 -27.65
N GLU A 34 1.02 2.92 -27.02
CA GLU A 34 1.66 4.15 -26.52
C GLU A 34 2.73 3.87 -25.47
N LEU A 35 2.57 2.78 -24.70
CA LEU A 35 3.51 2.32 -23.69
C LEU A 35 4.39 1.16 -24.17
N SER A 36 4.22 0.70 -25.42
CA SER A 36 4.83 -0.55 -25.91
C SER A 36 4.58 -1.72 -24.94
N ALA A 37 3.33 -1.86 -24.47
CA ALA A 37 2.92 -2.76 -23.40
C ALA A 37 1.65 -3.53 -23.77
N CYS A 38 1.34 -4.55 -22.95
CA CYS A 38 0.04 -5.24 -22.97
C CYS A 38 -0.50 -5.33 -21.55
N ALA A 39 -1.76 -4.98 -21.36
CA ALA A 39 -2.48 -5.11 -20.11
C ALA A 39 -3.27 -6.42 -20.06
N TYR A 40 -3.19 -7.09 -18.93
CA TYR A 40 -3.94 -8.31 -18.61
C TYR A 40 -4.76 -8.06 -17.35
N VAL A 41 -6.07 -8.18 -17.46
CA VAL A 41 -7.00 -8.02 -16.33
C VAL A 41 -7.41 -9.39 -15.84
N PHE A 42 -7.26 -9.61 -14.55
CA PHE A 42 -7.59 -10.86 -13.88
C PHE A 42 -8.69 -10.65 -12.85
N ARG A 43 -9.42 -11.72 -12.58
CA ARG A 43 -10.36 -11.82 -11.47
C ARG A 43 -10.03 -13.05 -10.63
N HIS A 44 -9.87 -12.86 -9.33
CA HIS A 44 -9.67 -13.98 -8.40
C HIS A 44 -10.94 -14.80 -8.27
N ASP A 45 -10.85 -16.11 -8.50
CA ASP A 45 -12.01 -17.01 -8.65
C ASP A 45 -12.85 -17.09 -7.38
N LYS A 46 -12.25 -17.05 -6.19
CA LYS A 46 -12.96 -17.16 -4.91
C LYS A 46 -13.49 -15.83 -4.40
N SER A 47 -12.68 -14.77 -4.39
CA SER A 47 -13.05 -13.48 -3.77
C SER A 47 -13.64 -12.48 -4.75
N GLY A 48 -13.44 -12.66 -6.06
CA GLY A 48 -13.81 -11.70 -7.09
C GLY A 48 -12.87 -10.49 -7.15
N ALA A 49 -11.79 -10.46 -6.37
CA ALA A 49 -10.79 -9.39 -6.42
C ALA A 49 -10.22 -9.26 -7.83
N ARG A 50 -9.96 -8.02 -8.25
CA ARG A 50 -9.40 -7.74 -9.57
C ARG A 50 -7.90 -7.51 -9.45
N ALA A 51 -7.15 -8.02 -10.42
CA ALA A 51 -5.74 -7.70 -10.58
C ALA A 51 -5.49 -7.19 -12.01
N LEU A 52 -4.51 -6.30 -12.14
CA LEU A 52 -4.03 -5.77 -13.42
C LEU A 52 -2.54 -6.04 -13.50
N TRP A 53 -2.12 -6.67 -14.59
CA TRP A 53 -0.72 -6.78 -14.94
C TRP A 53 -0.45 -6.06 -16.24
N ILE A 54 0.50 -5.13 -16.23
CA ILE A 54 0.98 -4.42 -17.41
C ILE A 54 2.36 -4.98 -17.75
N ALA A 55 2.44 -5.79 -18.82
CA ALA A 55 3.69 -6.33 -19.32
C ALA A 55 4.35 -5.31 -20.24
N CYS A 56 5.56 -4.89 -19.90
CA CYS A 56 6.35 -3.93 -20.68
C CYS A 56 7.85 -4.20 -20.54
N ALA A 57 8.68 -3.45 -21.24
CA ALA A 57 10.15 -3.59 -21.23
C ALA A 57 10.83 -2.84 -20.08
N ASP A 58 10.07 -2.22 -19.17
CA ASP A 58 10.64 -1.49 -18.04
C ASP A 58 11.35 -2.44 -17.09
N THR A 59 12.53 -2.04 -16.64
CA THR A 59 13.30 -2.77 -15.62
C THR A 59 12.85 -2.47 -14.22
N ASN A 60 12.24 -1.30 -13.99
CA ASN A 60 11.66 -0.95 -12.70
C ASN A 60 10.26 -1.55 -12.60
N ARG A 61 10.13 -2.60 -11.81
CA ARG A 61 8.88 -3.32 -11.60
C ARG A 61 8.17 -2.79 -10.37
N SER A 62 6.88 -2.61 -10.48
CA SER A 62 6.03 -2.14 -9.38
C SER A 62 4.94 -3.15 -9.05
N PHE A 63 4.57 -3.17 -7.78
CA PHE A 63 3.40 -3.86 -7.26
C PHE A 63 2.62 -2.90 -6.38
N ALA A 64 1.29 -2.99 -6.40
CA ALA A 64 0.43 -2.31 -5.43
C ALA A 64 -0.76 -3.18 -5.09
N ILE A 65 -1.12 -3.23 -3.80
CA ILE A 65 -2.43 -3.72 -3.37
C ILE A 65 -3.25 -2.53 -2.89
N ALA A 66 -4.53 -2.48 -3.32
CA ALA A 66 -5.41 -1.38 -3.01
C ALA A 66 -6.77 -1.88 -2.53
N PHE A 67 -7.35 -1.14 -1.60
CA PHE A 67 -8.67 -1.38 -1.03
C PHE A 67 -9.55 -0.16 -1.24
N LYS A 68 -10.83 -0.39 -1.53
CA LYS A 68 -11.82 0.67 -1.55
C LYS A 68 -12.18 1.03 -0.10
N THR A 69 -11.86 2.26 0.31
CA THR A 69 -11.99 2.73 1.70
C THR A 69 -12.64 4.12 1.76
N PRO A 70 -13.90 4.29 1.27
CA PRO A 70 -14.61 5.55 1.41
C PRO A 70 -14.92 5.80 2.90
N PRO A 71 -14.49 6.91 3.50
CA PRO A 71 -14.77 7.21 4.90
C PRO A 71 -16.25 7.48 5.12
N ALA A 72 -16.78 7.01 6.25
CA ALA A 72 -18.16 7.30 6.68
C ALA A 72 -18.24 8.55 7.58
N ASP A 73 -17.11 8.97 8.15
CA ASP A 73 -17.00 10.07 9.10
C ASP A 73 -15.57 10.66 9.09
N ASN A 74 -15.34 11.63 9.98
CA ASN A 74 -14.06 12.35 10.09
C ASN A 74 -13.11 11.75 11.16
N THR A 75 -13.28 10.49 11.55
CA THR A 75 -12.40 9.84 12.55
C THR A 75 -11.02 9.52 12.04
N GLY A 76 -10.81 9.51 10.71
CA GLY A 76 -9.54 9.17 10.08
C GLY A 76 -9.22 7.68 10.11
N VAL A 77 -10.23 6.82 10.30
CA VAL A 77 -10.06 5.38 10.53
C VAL A 77 -9.21 4.68 9.46
N PHE A 78 -9.37 5.05 8.18
CA PHE A 78 -8.62 4.39 7.11
C PHE A 78 -7.15 4.81 7.07
N HIS A 79 -6.81 6.06 7.42
CA HIS A 79 -5.43 6.50 7.55
C HIS A 79 -4.76 5.87 8.79
N ILE A 80 -5.49 5.79 9.91
CA ILE A 80 -5.02 5.07 11.11
C ILE A 80 -4.78 3.58 10.80
N LEU A 81 -5.66 2.94 10.02
CA LEU A 81 -5.48 1.55 9.60
C LEU A 81 -4.29 1.39 8.64
N GLU A 82 -4.08 2.34 7.73
CA GLU A 82 -2.93 2.34 6.84
C GLU A 82 -1.62 2.24 7.61
N HIS A 83 -1.42 3.12 8.60
CA HIS A 83 -0.25 3.06 9.49
C HIS A 83 -0.21 1.75 10.29
N SER A 84 -1.34 1.41 10.90
CA SER A 84 -1.43 0.29 11.84
C SER A 84 -1.10 -1.07 11.22
N VAL A 85 -1.49 -1.33 9.97
CA VAL A 85 -1.22 -2.62 9.30
C VAL A 85 0.27 -2.79 8.99
N LEU A 86 1.03 -1.69 8.87
CA LEU A 86 2.47 -1.72 8.63
C LEU A 86 3.30 -1.83 9.92
N CYS A 87 2.66 -1.90 11.10
CA CYS A 87 3.34 -2.06 12.39
C CYS A 87 3.61 -3.51 12.79
N GLY A 88 3.63 -4.43 11.81
CA GLY A 88 3.92 -5.85 11.99
C GLY A 88 2.77 -6.75 11.55
N SER A 89 3.11 -8.00 11.26
CA SER A 89 2.19 -8.97 10.71
C SER A 89 2.45 -10.39 11.26
N ALA A 90 1.66 -11.36 10.81
CA ALA A 90 1.75 -12.73 11.30
C ALA A 90 3.13 -13.36 11.02
N ARG A 91 3.67 -13.19 9.82
CA ARG A 91 4.99 -13.74 9.41
C ARG A 91 6.14 -12.80 9.76
N PHE A 92 5.87 -11.50 9.82
CA PHE A 92 6.87 -10.47 10.12
C PHE A 92 6.49 -9.70 11.41
N PRO A 93 6.61 -10.32 12.59
CA PRO A 93 6.15 -9.77 13.86
C PRO A 93 7.09 -8.71 14.46
N VAL A 94 7.91 -8.06 13.64
CA VAL A 94 8.82 -6.98 14.04
C VAL A 94 8.04 -5.69 14.29
N LYS A 95 8.61 -4.78 15.08
CA LYS A 95 7.90 -3.57 15.51
C LYS A 95 7.59 -2.62 14.35
N GLU A 96 8.52 -2.45 13.42
CA GLU A 96 8.44 -1.51 12.30
C GLU A 96 9.05 -2.14 11.04
N PRO A 97 8.38 -3.12 10.40
CA PRO A 97 8.92 -3.76 9.20
C PRO A 97 9.11 -2.76 8.06
N PHE A 98 8.23 -1.77 7.93
CA PHE A 98 8.32 -0.71 6.94
C PHE A 98 9.64 0.08 7.05
N VAL A 99 9.99 0.55 8.25
CA VAL A 99 11.25 1.30 8.48
C VAL A 99 12.48 0.41 8.22
N THR A 100 12.39 -0.87 8.52
CA THR A 100 13.44 -1.84 8.23
C THR A 100 13.64 -1.99 6.73
N LEU A 101 12.56 -2.14 5.95
CA LEU A 101 12.60 -2.25 4.49
C LEU A 101 13.18 -0.99 3.83
N LEU A 102 12.81 0.21 4.30
CA LEU A 102 13.38 1.48 3.83
C LEU A 102 14.92 1.51 3.92
N LYS A 103 15.49 0.83 4.92
CA LYS A 103 16.94 0.83 5.18
C LYS A 103 17.68 -0.34 4.53
N THR A 104 17.01 -1.45 4.24
CA THR A 104 17.67 -2.71 3.88
C THR A 104 17.32 -3.23 2.49
N SER A 105 16.21 -2.80 1.90
CA SER A 105 15.82 -3.22 0.55
C SER A 105 16.47 -2.35 -0.54
N MET A 106 16.47 -2.86 -1.76
CA MET A 106 16.91 -2.16 -2.97
C MET A 106 15.74 -1.45 -3.67
N GLN A 107 14.70 -1.13 -2.92
CA GLN A 107 13.50 -0.51 -3.42
C GLN A 107 13.78 0.82 -4.14
N THR A 108 13.05 1.07 -5.20
CA THR A 108 13.02 2.36 -5.90
C THR A 108 11.83 3.20 -5.49
N PHE A 109 10.80 2.56 -4.92
CA PHE A 109 9.65 3.19 -4.32
C PHE A 109 9.06 2.28 -3.24
N LEU A 110 8.69 2.84 -2.10
CA LEU A 110 8.07 2.13 -0.99
C LEU A 110 7.23 3.15 -0.21
N ASN A 111 5.91 2.94 -0.17
CA ASN A 111 5.00 3.85 0.51
C ASN A 111 3.69 3.15 0.89
N ALA A 112 2.86 3.87 1.65
CA ALA A 112 1.44 3.62 1.82
C ALA A 112 0.71 4.94 1.63
N LEU A 113 -0.50 4.92 1.08
CA LEU A 113 -1.22 6.11 0.66
C LEU A 113 -2.71 5.94 0.93
N THR A 114 -3.29 6.83 1.71
CA THR A 114 -4.74 6.92 1.90
C THR A 114 -5.29 8.12 1.12
N PHE A 115 -6.15 7.80 0.16
CA PHE A 115 -6.90 8.76 -0.67
C PHE A 115 -8.34 8.88 -0.15
N PRO A 116 -9.13 9.84 -0.65
CA PRO A 116 -10.53 10.01 -0.24
C PRO A 116 -11.42 8.77 -0.46
N ASP A 117 -11.09 7.87 -1.39
CA ASP A 117 -11.92 6.74 -1.78
C ASP A 117 -11.23 5.38 -1.68
N LYS A 118 -9.90 5.36 -1.45
CA LYS A 118 -9.09 4.13 -1.44
C LYS A 118 -7.84 4.26 -0.59
N THR A 119 -7.32 3.14 -0.14
CA THR A 119 -5.99 3.03 0.48
C THR A 119 -5.13 2.09 -0.35
N MET A 120 -3.88 2.49 -0.64
CA MET A 120 -2.95 1.75 -1.49
C MET A 120 -1.62 1.51 -0.78
N TYR A 121 -1.02 0.37 -1.07
CA TYR A 121 0.30 -0.04 -0.55
C TYR A 121 1.21 -0.37 -1.73
N PRO A 122 1.87 0.63 -2.33
CA PRO A 122 2.74 0.46 -3.49
C PRO A 122 4.19 0.20 -3.10
N VAL A 123 4.84 -0.68 -3.89
CA VAL A 123 6.28 -0.95 -3.82
C VAL A 123 6.86 -1.07 -5.22
N ALA A 124 8.13 -0.72 -5.41
CA ALA A 124 8.84 -0.93 -6.65
C ALA A 124 10.31 -1.25 -6.42
N SER A 125 10.89 -2.07 -7.31
CA SER A 125 12.31 -2.38 -7.32
C SER A 125 12.77 -2.76 -8.73
N THR A 126 14.02 -2.46 -9.05
CA THR A 126 14.69 -2.97 -10.26
C THR A 126 15.21 -4.40 -10.06
N ASN A 127 15.33 -4.85 -8.83
CA ASN A 127 15.74 -6.22 -8.48
C ASN A 127 14.50 -7.10 -8.28
N VAL A 128 14.41 -8.21 -9.02
CA VAL A 128 13.24 -9.11 -9.01
C VAL A 128 13.06 -9.75 -7.62
N GLN A 129 14.15 -10.29 -7.05
CA GLN A 129 14.07 -10.95 -5.74
C GLN A 129 13.69 -9.97 -4.62
N ASP A 130 14.21 -8.76 -4.69
CA ASP A 130 13.85 -7.70 -3.74
C ASP A 130 12.36 -7.33 -3.86
N LEU A 131 11.85 -7.17 -5.09
CA LEU A 131 10.42 -6.93 -5.30
C LEU A 131 9.55 -8.05 -4.75
N GLU A 132 9.91 -9.32 -4.98
CA GLU A 132 9.18 -10.48 -4.45
C GLU A 132 9.16 -10.47 -2.91
N ASN A 133 10.29 -10.14 -2.27
CA ASN A 133 10.37 -9.99 -0.82
C ASN A 133 9.48 -8.83 -0.32
N LEU A 134 9.50 -7.68 -1.00
CA LEU A 134 8.65 -6.54 -0.69
C LEU A 134 7.16 -6.90 -0.81
N MET A 135 6.78 -7.58 -1.90
CA MET A 135 5.41 -8.06 -2.10
C MET A 135 4.97 -9.00 -0.98
N ASP A 136 5.83 -9.94 -0.57
CA ASP A 136 5.54 -10.91 0.49
C ASP A 136 5.29 -10.22 1.83
N VAL A 137 6.13 -9.25 2.20
CA VAL A 137 5.96 -8.46 3.43
C VAL A 137 4.69 -7.62 3.38
N TYR A 138 4.42 -6.93 2.27
CA TYR A 138 3.24 -6.06 2.15
C TYR A 138 1.93 -6.84 2.11
N LEU A 139 1.90 -7.96 1.40
CA LEU A 139 0.72 -8.83 1.38
C LEU A 139 0.42 -9.41 2.76
N ASP A 140 1.44 -9.88 3.49
CA ASP A 140 1.23 -10.38 4.85
C ASP A 140 0.79 -9.26 5.81
N ALA A 141 1.38 -8.07 5.69
CA ALA A 141 1.01 -6.90 6.50
C ALA A 141 -0.47 -6.52 6.33
N VAL A 142 -0.96 -6.41 5.11
CA VAL A 142 -2.34 -5.97 4.87
C VAL A 142 -3.39 -7.08 5.02
N LEU A 143 -3.02 -8.35 4.85
CA LEU A 143 -3.95 -9.48 4.95
C LEU A 143 -3.94 -10.16 6.33
N HIS A 144 -2.84 -10.06 7.08
CA HIS A 144 -2.65 -10.68 8.40
C HIS A 144 -1.99 -9.72 9.40
N PRO A 145 -2.51 -8.49 9.56
CA PRO A 145 -1.87 -7.48 10.41
C PRO A 145 -1.86 -7.85 11.89
N ALA A 146 -0.81 -7.44 12.60
CA ALA A 146 -0.66 -7.68 14.02
C ALA A 146 -1.65 -6.89 14.90
N ILE A 147 -2.31 -5.88 14.37
CA ILE A 147 -3.26 -5.01 15.10
C ILE A 147 -4.37 -5.81 15.82
N TYR A 148 -4.80 -6.95 15.27
CA TYR A 148 -5.82 -7.81 15.90
C TYR A 148 -5.38 -8.44 17.20
N HIS A 149 -4.06 -8.55 17.44
CA HIS A 149 -3.47 -9.19 18.62
C HIS A 149 -2.61 -8.23 19.44
N ARG A 150 -2.41 -6.99 18.97
CA ARG A 150 -1.59 -5.96 19.61
C ARG A 150 -2.32 -4.62 19.65
N PRO A 151 -3.28 -4.40 20.56
CA PRO A 151 -4.08 -3.17 20.64
C PRO A 151 -3.23 -1.89 20.75
N ARG A 152 -2.04 -1.99 21.33
CA ARG A 152 -1.10 -0.87 21.45
C ARG A 152 -0.69 -0.24 20.11
N ILE A 153 -0.77 -0.98 19.01
CA ILE A 153 -0.53 -0.42 17.67
C ILE A 153 -1.58 0.65 17.38
N PHE A 154 -2.86 0.32 17.59
CA PHE A 154 -3.94 1.28 17.40
C PHE A 154 -3.87 2.42 18.42
N GLU A 155 -3.51 2.14 19.68
CA GLU A 155 -3.35 3.16 20.71
C GLU A 155 -2.23 4.17 20.37
N GLN A 156 -1.20 3.73 19.63
CA GLN A 156 -0.11 4.59 19.16
C GLN A 156 -0.52 5.41 17.93
N GLU A 157 -1.10 4.78 16.91
CA GLU A 157 -1.41 5.41 15.63
C GLU A 157 -2.71 6.23 15.70
N GLY A 158 -3.70 5.73 16.44
CA GLY A 158 -4.99 6.38 16.64
C GLY A 158 -4.92 7.60 17.56
N TRP A 159 -5.88 8.49 17.39
CA TRP A 159 -6.02 9.62 18.28
C TRP A 159 -6.59 9.22 19.66
N HIS A 160 -6.12 9.88 20.69
CA HIS A 160 -6.53 9.69 22.08
C HIS A 160 -6.47 11.02 22.84
N LEU A 161 -7.08 11.04 24.02
CA LEU A 161 -7.00 12.18 24.92
C LEU A 161 -5.80 12.02 25.88
N GLU A 162 -4.97 13.05 25.93
CA GLU A 162 -3.79 13.13 26.78
C GLU A 162 -3.86 14.40 27.66
N LEU A 163 -3.40 14.28 28.91
CA LEU A 163 -3.25 15.43 29.79
C LEU A 163 -1.92 16.13 29.51
N SER A 164 -2.00 17.38 29.03
CA SER A 164 -0.83 18.23 28.83
C SER A 164 -0.31 18.80 30.16
N GLY A 165 1.00 19.13 30.20
CA GLY A 165 1.65 19.74 31.33
C GLY A 165 2.25 18.76 32.34
N ALA A 166 3.03 19.29 33.27
CA ALA A 166 3.67 18.47 34.31
C ALA A 166 2.61 17.87 35.26
N PRO A 167 2.85 16.67 35.82
CA PRO A 167 1.91 16.00 36.76
C PRO A 167 1.45 16.85 37.95
N THR A 168 2.25 17.81 38.32
CA THR A 168 2.00 18.72 39.46
C THR A 168 1.46 20.09 39.08
N SER A 169 1.29 20.36 37.76
CA SER A 169 0.76 21.65 37.29
C SER A 169 -0.75 21.75 37.51
N ALA A 170 -1.19 22.92 38.03
CA ALA A 170 -2.62 23.25 38.10
C ALA A 170 -3.25 23.57 36.75
N GLU A 171 -2.43 23.80 35.73
CA GLU A 171 -2.84 24.14 34.35
C GLU A 171 -2.76 22.94 33.41
N ARG A 172 -3.40 21.82 33.80
CA ARG A 172 -3.48 20.63 32.95
C ARG A 172 -4.73 20.68 32.08
N GLU A 173 -4.54 20.52 30.79
CA GLU A 173 -5.62 20.46 29.82
C GLU A 173 -5.66 19.11 29.12
N LEU A 174 -6.86 18.62 28.80
CA LEU A 174 -7.04 17.49 27.91
C LEU A 174 -6.81 17.94 26.48
N ARG A 175 -5.91 17.26 25.78
CA ARG A 175 -5.62 17.51 24.36
C ARG A 175 -5.73 16.23 23.57
N TYR A 176 -6.16 16.34 22.33
CA TYR A 176 -6.09 15.25 21.38
C TYR A 176 -4.64 15.06 20.93
N ASN A 177 -4.17 13.84 21.01
CA ASN A 177 -2.85 13.40 20.54
C ASN A 177 -2.99 12.09 19.73
N GLY A 178 -2.00 11.73 18.92
CA GLY A 178 -1.93 10.53 18.08
C GLY A 178 -1.07 10.76 16.87
N VAL A 179 -0.38 9.74 16.38
CA VAL A 179 0.57 9.86 15.28
C VAL A 179 -0.11 10.40 14.03
N VAL A 180 -1.15 9.73 13.55
CA VAL A 180 -1.89 10.15 12.34
C VAL A 180 -2.55 11.52 12.51
N LEU A 181 -3.13 11.80 13.67
CA LEU A 181 -3.74 13.11 13.94
C LEU A 181 -2.71 14.25 13.87
N ASN A 182 -1.52 14.02 14.41
CA ASN A 182 -0.47 15.04 14.41
C ASN A 182 0.12 15.25 13.02
N GLU A 183 0.26 14.18 12.23
CA GLU A 183 0.65 14.24 10.83
C GLU A 183 -0.35 15.07 10.01
N MET A 184 -1.64 14.77 10.13
CA MET A 184 -2.69 15.51 9.44
C MET A 184 -2.73 16.98 9.84
N LYS A 185 -2.55 17.30 11.13
CA LYS A 185 -2.42 18.71 11.58
C LYS A 185 -1.22 19.40 10.95
N GLY A 186 -0.11 18.67 10.77
CA GLY A 186 1.09 19.19 10.10
C GLY A 186 0.82 19.47 8.62
N ALA A 187 0.28 18.51 7.89
CA ALA A 187 -0.07 18.64 6.47
C ALA A 187 -1.04 19.81 6.24
N LEU A 188 -2.16 19.86 6.98
CA LEU A 188 -3.17 20.92 6.86
C LEU A 188 -2.69 22.31 7.36
N SER A 189 -1.49 22.42 7.90
CA SER A 189 -0.87 23.70 8.24
C SER A 189 -0.15 24.36 7.06
N ASP A 190 0.11 23.60 5.99
CA ASP A 190 0.70 24.10 4.76
C ASP A 190 -0.40 24.63 3.82
N PRO A 191 -0.35 25.92 3.41
CA PRO A 191 -1.36 26.50 2.51
C PRO A 191 -1.44 25.80 1.15
N ASP A 192 -0.34 25.26 0.66
CA ASP A 192 -0.31 24.58 -0.63
C ASP A 192 -1.02 23.23 -0.54
N GLU A 193 -0.88 22.49 0.54
CA GLU A 193 -1.62 21.24 0.77
C GLU A 193 -3.14 21.46 0.85
N VAL A 194 -3.56 22.54 1.48
CA VAL A 194 -5.01 22.91 1.59
C VAL A 194 -5.62 23.28 0.23
N LEU A 195 -4.81 23.73 -0.74
CA LEU A 195 -5.28 24.08 -2.08
C LEU A 195 -5.46 22.86 -3.00
N PHE A 196 -4.85 21.73 -2.69
CA PHE A 196 -4.89 20.51 -3.52
C PHE A 196 -5.85 19.42 -2.98
N GLU A 197 -6.51 19.62 -1.86
CA GLU A 197 -7.62 18.80 -1.37
C GLU A 197 -8.96 19.22 -1.99
#